data_fd137f0ef83996b78d0281de32931cf5
#
_entry.id   fd137f0ef83996b78d0281de32931cf5
#
_cell.length_a   1.000
_cell.length_b   1.000
_cell.length_c   1.000
_cell.angle_alpha   90.00
_cell.angle_beta   90.00
_cell.angle_gamma   90.00
#
_symmetry.space_group_name_H-M   'P 1'
#
loop_
_entity.id
_entity.type
_entity.pdbx_description
1 polymer ?
#
loop_
_entity_poly.entity_id
_entity_poly.type
_entity_poly.pdbx_seq_one_letter_code
_entity_poly.pdbx_strand_id
1 'polypeptide(L)'
;AGVLSVATLTTNVTGHFAYFAEEVSLKNYSKAITFLSFILFFLIGAFVCNTLIEITSLVKPRIAHAFPMLIEVLVLLVIGLGYIDQQEYIAYLLLFAMGIQNALVTQISQSVVRTTHLTGLFTDLGIEISQLFFYRKPTEKSRLRRSIFLRLSIIFFFFLGSVLGGFFYEEYKLKILLFAALSLTIALLFDNIIIYYHLTKRKIKSSFHEEESN
;
A
#
# COMPACT_ATOMS: atom_id res chain seq x y z
N ALA A 1 7.95 -5.22 -10.92
CA ALA A 1 8.19 -6.68 -10.80
C ALA A 1 6.92 -7.47 -11.19
N GLY A 2 5.75 -7.24 -10.57
CA GLY A 2 4.53 -8.03 -10.83
C GLY A 2 4.15 -8.13 -12.31
N VAL A 3 4.07 -6.99 -13.02
CA VAL A 3 3.72 -7.00 -14.46
C VAL A 3 4.71 -7.78 -15.30
N LEU A 4 6.00 -7.66 -15.01
CA LEU A 4 7.06 -8.31 -15.78
C LEU A 4 7.20 -9.81 -15.44
N SER A 5 6.87 -10.22 -14.21
CA SER A 5 7.01 -11.63 -13.78
C SER A 5 5.85 -12.51 -14.19
N VAL A 6 4.63 -11.98 -14.10
CA VAL A 6 3.40 -12.77 -14.31
C VAL A 6 2.54 -12.24 -15.46
N ALA A 7 3.05 -11.28 -16.24
CA ALA A 7 2.37 -10.60 -17.34
C ALA A 7 0.96 -10.06 -16.94
N THR A 8 0.80 -9.71 -15.66
CA THR A 8 -0.49 -9.36 -15.08
C THR A 8 -0.38 -8.09 -14.26
N LEU A 9 -1.40 -7.24 -14.31
CA LEU A 9 -1.47 -5.99 -13.55
C LEU A 9 -1.77 -6.27 -12.08
N THR A 10 -0.76 -6.40 -11.24
CA THR A 10 -0.93 -6.74 -9.82
C THR A 10 -1.47 -5.58 -8.95
N THR A 11 -1.55 -4.37 -9.50
CA THR A 11 -2.00 -3.16 -8.78
C THR A 11 -3.30 -2.57 -9.32
N ASN A 12 -3.87 -3.11 -10.39
CA ASN A 12 -5.00 -2.53 -11.11
C ASN A 12 -6.19 -3.49 -11.21
N VAL A 13 -7.04 -3.49 -10.18
CA VAL A 13 -8.27 -4.29 -10.15
C VAL A 13 -9.24 -3.92 -11.27
N THR A 14 -9.33 -2.63 -11.63
CA THR A 14 -10.20 -2.16 -12.71
C THR A 14 -9.80 -2.78 -14.07
N GLY A 15 -8.50 -2.96 -14.32
CA GLY A 15 -8.01 -3.67 -15.50
C GLY A 15 -8.45 -5.13 -15.53
N HIS A 16 -8.46 -5.81 -14.38
CA HIS A 16 -8.95 -7.20 -14.31
C HIS A 16 -10.44 -7.32 -14.61
N PHE A 17 -11.26 -6.34 -14.20
CA PHE A 17 -12.67 -6.31 -14.61
C PHE A 17 -12.84 -6.16 -16.11
N ALA A 18 -12.02 -5.33 -16.76
CA ALA A 18 -12.05 -5.17 -18.21
C ALA A 18 -11.66 -6.48 -18.92
N TYR A 19 -10.57 -7.13 -18.51
CA TYR A 19 -10.16 -8.42 -19.05
C TYR A 19 -11.18 -9.53 -18.78
N PHE A 20 -11.79 -9.55 -17.59
CA PHE A 20 -12.90 -10.48 -17.29
C PHE A 20 -14.05 -10.33 -18.29
N ALA A 21 -14.50 -9.09 -18.53
CA ALA A 21 -15.60 -8.82 -19.47
C ALA A 21 -15.25 -9.19 -20.91
N GLU A 22 -14.01 -8.92 -21.33
CA GLU A 22 -13.47 -9.32 -22.64
C GLU A 22 -13.50 -10.84 -22.82
N GLU A 23 -12.93 -11.61 -21.87
CA GLU A 23 -12.85 -13.06 -21.95
C GLU A 23 -14.24 -13.73 -21.87
N VAL A 24 -15.19 -13.15 -21.14
CA VAL A 24 -16.59 -13.60 -21.15
C VAL A 24 -17.21 -13.39 -22.52
N SER A 25 -16.99 -12.24 -23.16
CA SER A 25 -17.51 -11.94 -24.51
C SER A 25 -16.93 -12.88 -25.58
N LEU A 26 -15.67 -13.29 -25.40
CA LEU A 26 -14.99 -14.28 -26.25
C LEU A 26 -15.35 -15.74 -25.89
N LYS A 27 -16.24 -15.95 -24.92
CA LYS A 27 -16.65 -17.27 -24.38
C LYS A 27 -15.49 -18.09 -23.82
N ASN A 28 -14.41 -17.43 -23.41
CA ASN A 28 -13.25 -18.06 -22.78
C ASN A 28 -13.39 -18.06 -21.26
N TYR A 29 -14.33 -18.88 -20.77
CA TYR A 29 -14.71 -18.90 -19.35
C TYR A 29 -13.56 -19.29 -18.41
N SER A 30 -12.60 -20.11 -18.86
CA SER A 30 -11.43 -20.49 -18.05
C SER A 30 -10.60 -19.29 -17.69
N LYS A 31 -10.23 -18.44 -18.66
CA LYS A 31 -9.47 -17.21 -18.40
C LYS A 31 -10.31 -16.16 -17.65
N ALA A 32 -11.59 -16.07 -17.94
CA ALA A 32 -12.49 -15.18 -17.20
C ALA A 32 -12.46 -15.51 -15.69
N ILE A 33 -12.55 -16.79 -15.31
CA ILE A 33 -12.44 -17.24 -13.93
C ILE A 33 -11.09 -16.83 -13.31
N THR A 34 -9.99 -16.94 -14.05
CA THR A 34 -8.67 -16.50 -13.56
C THR A 34 -8.67 -15.00 -13.23
N PHE A 35 -9.20 -14.14 -14.10
CA PHE A 35 -9.29 -12.71 -13.81
C PHE A 35 -10.23 -12.39 -12.63
N LEU A 36 -11.34 -13.10 -12.51
CA LEU A 36 -12.21 -12.99 -11.34
C LEU A 36 -11.49 -13.41 -10.06
N SER A 37 -10.71 -14.47 -10.10
CA SER A 37 -9.89 -14.92 -8.97
C SER A 37 -8.87 -13.87 -8.56
N PHE A 38 -8.24 -13.16 -9.49
CA PHE A 38 -7.33 -12.05 -9.20
C PHE A 38 -8.02 -10.94 -8.41
N ILE A 39 -9.24 -10.56 -8.80
CA ILE A 39 -10.06 -9.57 -8.07
C ILE A 39 -10.39 -10.06 -6.66
N LEU A 40 -10.75 -11.34 -6.51
CA LEU A 40 -11.09 -11.93 -5.22
C LEU A 40 -9.88 -11.98 -4.28
N PHE A 41 -8.69 -12.37 -4.75
CA PHE A 41 -7.48 -12.39 -3.92
C PHE A 41 -7.11 -10.99 -3.41
N PHE A 42 -7.25 -9.96 -4.25
CA PHE A 42 -7.08 -8.59 -3.81
C PHE A 42 -8.10 -8.20 -2.73
N LEU A 43 -9.38 -8.53 -2.92
CA LEU A 43 -10.44 -8.27 -1.95
C LEU A 43 -10.18 -8.99 -0.62
N ILE A 44 -9.77 -10.26 -0.67
CA ILE A 44 -9.43 -11.05 0.52
C ILE A 44 -8.26 -10.41 1.27
N GLY A 45 -7.22 -9.93 0.56
CA GLY A 45 -6.10 -9.21 1.15
C GLY A 45 -6.55 -7.97 1.92
N ALA A 46 -7.40 -7.15 1.29
CA ALA A 46 -7.95 -5.95 1.93
C ALA A 46 -8.83 -6.29 3.15
N PHE A 47 -9.66 -7.33 3.04
CA PHE A 47 -10.51 -7.82 4.13
C PHE A 47 -9.67 -8.31 5.32
N VAL A 48 -8.67 -9.14 5.06
CA VAL A 48 -7.75 -9.66 6.10
C VAL A 48 -7.03 -8.52 6.80
N CYS A 49 -6.51 -7.55 6.04
CA CYS A 49 -5.85 -6.39 6.59
C CYS A 49 -6.74 -5.64 7.59
N ASN A 50 -7.94 -5.24 7.15
CA ASN A 50 -8.84 -4.49 8.02
C ASN A 50 -9.29 -5.30 9.24
N THR A 51 -9.60 -6.56 9.07
CA THR A 51 -9.98 -7.46 10.17
C THR A 51 -8.88 -7.55 11.23
N LEU A 52 -7.62 -7.69 10.83
CA LEU A 52 -6.49 -7.71 11.74
C LEU A 52 -6.29 -6.38 12.49
N ILE A 53 -6.46 -5.26 11.78
CA ILE A 53 -6.39 -3.93 12.40
C ILE A 53 -7.50 -3.77 13.44
N GLU A 54 -8.74 -4.10 13.12
CA GLU A 54 -9.87 -3.98 14.05
C GLU A 54 -9.67 -4.84 15.29
N ILE A 55 -9.38 -6.14 15.13
CA ILE A 55 -9.16 -7.06 16.26
C ILE A 55 -7.99 -6.58 17.13
N THR A 56 -6.87 -6.19 16.50
CA THR A 56 -5.69 -5.76 17.26
C THR A 56 -5.90 -4.42 17.93
N SER A 57 -6.66 -3.52 17.34
CA SER A 57 -6.98 -2.20 17.90
C SER A 57 -7.78 -2.30 19.20
N LEU A 58 -8.59 -3.34 19.37
CA LEU A 58 -9.32 -3.59 20.62
C LEU A 58 -8.39 -3.87 21.79
N VAL A 59 -7.22 -4.49 21.56
CA VAL A 59 -6.29 -4.91 22.63
C VAL A 59 -5.05 -4.00 22.67
N LYS A 60 -4.45 -3.72 21.51
CA LYS A 60 -3.19 -2.96 21.36
C LYS A 60 -3.24 -2.01 20.15
N PRO A 61 -3.96 -0.89 20.23
CA PRO A 61 -4.18 0.00 19.08
C PRO A 61 -2.88 0.55 18.45
N ARG A 62 -1.80 0.65 19.25
CA ARG A 62 -0.52 1.21 18.78
C ARG A 62 0.23 0.33 17.78
N ILE A 63 0.02 -0.97 17.82
CA ILE A 63 0.69 -1.94 16.94
C ILE A 63 -0.28 -2.60 15.96
N ALA A 64 -1.51 -2.08 15.84
CA ALA A 64 -2.55 -2.68 15.01
C ALA A 64 -2.11 -2.83 13.54
N HIS A 65 -1.32 -1.87 13.02
CA HIS A 65 -0.83 -1.88 11.65
C HIS A 65 0.35 -2.83 11.40
N ALA A 66 1.02 -3.29 12.48
CA ALA A 66 2.20 -4.14 12.34
C ALA A 66 1.87 -5.55 11.80
N PHE A 67 0.75 -6.15 12.20
CA PHE A 67 0.39 -7.50 11.78
C PHE A 67 0.11 -7.62 10.28
N PRO A 68 -0.72 -6.77 9.66
CA PRO A 68 -0.90 -6.81 8.21
C PRO A 68 0.42 -6.60 7.46
N MET A 69 1.26 -5.67 7.93
CA MET A 69 2.57 -5.38 7.32
C MET A 69 3.52 -6.57 7.40
N LEU A 70 3.51 -7.32 8.52
CA LEU A 70 4.29 -8.56 8.64
C LEU A 70 3.82 -9.63 7.65
N ILE A 71 2.51 -9.79 7.45
CA ILE A 71 1.99 -10.74 6.46
C ILE A 71 2.44 -10.34 5.05
N GLU A 72 2.37 -9.05 4.71
CA GLU A 72 2.87 -8.56 3.42
C GLU A 72 4.35 -8.86 3.24
N VAL A 73 5.20 -8.57 4.24
CA VAL A 73 6.63 -8.89 4.22
C VAL A 73 6.85 -10.39 4.02
N LEU A 74 6.13 -11.26 4.73
CA LEU A 74 6.25 -12.71 4.59
C LEU A 74 5.88 -13.18 3.18
N VAL A 75 4.80 -12.67 2.59
CA VAL A 75 4.40 -12.99 1.21
C VAL A 75 5.50 -12.60 0.22
N LEU A 76 6.05 -11.38 0.35
CA LEU A 76 7.13 -10.91 -0.52
C LEU A 76 8.41 -11.72 -0.36
N LEU A 77 8.75 -12.15 0.87
CA LEU A 77 9.89 -13.03 1.14
C LEU A 77 9.70 -14.41 0.52
N VAL A 78 8.53 -15.03 0.68
CA VAL A 78 8.22 -16.35 0.10
C VAL A 78 8.38 -16.34 -1.42
N ILE A 79 7.87 -15.30 -2.09
CA ILE A 79 7.99 -15.16 -3.54
C ILE A 79 9.44 -14.83 -3.94
N GLY A 80 10.07 -13.88 -3.25
CA GLY A 80 11.41 -13.38 -3.58
C GLY A 80 12.51 -14.42 -3.36
N LEU A 81 12.33 -15.36 -2.42
CA LEU A 81 13.24 -16.49 -2.17
C LEU A 81 13.01 -17.66 -3.14
N GLY A 82 11.97 -17.62 -3.97
CA GLY A 82 11.71 -18.63 -4.98
C GLY A 82 11.08 -19.92 -4.45
N TYR A 83 10.32 -19.84 -3.35
CA TYR A 83 9.57 -21.00 -2.86
C TYR A 83 8.37 -21.39 -3.73
N ILE A 84 8.00 -20.53 -4.69
CA ILE A 84 6.85 -20.73 -5.59
C ILE A 84 7.31 -20.50 -7.03
N ASP A 85 7.17 -21.55 -7.86
CA ASP A 85 7.59 -21.50 -9.27
C ASP A 85 6.43 -21.20 -10.22
N GLN A 86 5.19 -21.47 -9.83
CA GLN A 86 4.02 -21.31 -10.67
C GLN A 86 3.59 -19.85 -10.75
N GLN A 87 3.65 -19.26 -11.94
CA GLN A 87 3.35 -17.85 -12.19
C GLN A 87 1.93 -17.42 -11.70
N GLU A 88 0.97 -18.31 -11.83
CA GLU A 88 -0.42 -18.03 -11.41
C GLU A 88 -0.54 -17.85 -9.90
N TYR A 89 0.11 -18.70 -9.10
CA TYR A 89 0.11 -18.55 -7.64
C TYR A 89 0.90 -17.33 -7.18
N ILE A 90 1.98 -16.97 -7.89
CA ILE A 90 2.71 -15.73 -7.65
C ILE A 90 1.78 -14.53 -7.88
N ALA A 91 0.96 -14.55 -8.96
CA ALA A 91 0.00 -13.48 -9.23
C ALA A 91 -1.05 -13.35 -8.13
N TYR A 92 -1.64 -14.47 -7.66
CA TYR A 92 -2.60 -14.48 -6.56
C TYR A 92 -2.02 -13.89 -5.28
N LEU A 93 -0.81 -14.30 -4.90
CA LEU A 93 -0.15 -13.81 -3.70
C LEU A 93 0.24 -12.35 -3.80
N LEU A 94 0.71 -11.89 -4.97
CA LEU A 94 1.00 -10.48 -5.18
C LEU A 94 -0.26 -9.62 -5.11
N LEU A 95 -1.38 -10.07 -5.68
CA LEU A 95 -2.67 -9.37 -5.59
C LEU A 95 -3.19 -9.34 -4.15
N PHE A 96 -3.05 -10.43 -3.41
CA PHE A 96 -3.37 -10.48 -2.00
C PHE A 96 -2.53 -9.48 -1.18
N ALA A 97 -1.20 -9.46 -1.38
CA ALA A 97 -0.29 -8.51 -0.73
C ALA A 97 -0.63 -7.05 -1.09
N MET A 98 -0.96 -6.78 -2.36
CA MET A 98 -1.40 -5.45 -2.80
C MET A 98 -2.75 -5.05 -2.20
N GLY A 99 -3.65 -6.01 -1.97
CA GLY A 99 -4.89 -5.79 -1.23
C GLY A 99 -4.62 -5.36 0.21
N ILE A 100 -3.70 -6.05 0.91
CA ILE A 100 -3.25 -5.69 2.26
C ILE A 100 -2.67 -4.27 2.25
N GLN A 101 -1.72 -3.98 1.38
CA GLN A 101 -1.04 -2.68 1.32
C GLN A 101 -2.03 -1.54 1.08
N ASN A 102 -2.96 -1.70 0.13
CA ASN A 102 -3.94 -0.66 -0.17
C ASN A 102 -4.89 -0.40 1.01
N ALA A 103 -5.34 -1.45 1.69
CA ALA A 103 -6.18 -1.31 2.88
C ALA A 103 -5.42 -0.64 4.02
N LEU A 104 -4.17 -1.06 4.28
CA LEU A 104 -3.30 -0.50 5.31
C LEU A 104 -3.06 1.00 5.11
N VAL A 105 -2.67 1.43 3.91
CA VAL A 105 -2.44 2.84 3.59
C VAL A 105 -3.73 3.65 3.68
N THR A 106 -4.86 3.10 3.27
CA THR A 106 -6.18 3.73 3.37
C THR A 106 -6.56 3.97 4.84
N GLN A 107 -6.31 3.00 5.72
CA GLN A 107 -6.58 3.11 7.16
C GLN A 107 -5.66 4.13 7.84
N ILE A 108 -4.35 4.07 7.59
CA ILE A 108 -3.37 5.02 8.16
C ILE A 108 -3.65 6.45 7.71
N SER A 109 -4.02 6.66 6.45
CA SER A 109 -4.26 7.99 5.89
C SER A 109 -5.68 8.52 6.12
N GLN A 110 -6.53 7.78 6.83
CA GLN A 110 -7.96 8.08 7.00
C GLN A 110 -8.68 8.32 5.66
N SER A 111 -8.43 7.45 4.70
CA SER A 111 -8.98 7.49 3.34
C SER A 111 -8.51 8.65 2.45
N VAL A 112 -7.56 9.47 2.92
CA VAL A 112 -7.03 10.61 2.15
C VAL A 112 -6.05 10.14 1.07
N VAL A 113 -5.31 9.06 1.32
CA VAL A 113 -4.26 8.55 0.43
C VAL A 113 -4.61 7.14 -0.05
N ARG A 114 -4.54 6.92 -1.36
CA ARG A 114 -4.61 5.60 -2.02
C ARG A 114 -3.45 5.51 -2.99
N THR A 115 -2.36 4.88 -2.61
CA THR A 115 -1.09 4.91 -3.35
C THR A 115 -1.14 4.27 -4.72
N THR A 116 -2.04 3.32 -4.96
CA THR A 116 -2.16 2.62 -6.26
C THR A 116 -3.34 3.10 -7.11
N HIS A 117 -4.17 4.02 -6.60
CA HIS A 117 -5.31 4.56 -7.34
C HIS A 117 -4.93 5.82 -8.13
N LEU A 118 -3.97 5.68 -9.05
CA LEU A 118 -3.41 6.81 -9.83
C LEU A 118 -4.47 7.61 -10.58
N THR A 119 -5.46 6.96 -11.19
CA THR A 119 -6.55 7.67 -11.90
C THR A 119 -7.25 8.67 -10.98
N GLY A 120 -7.60 8.25 -9.76
CA GLY A 120 -8.20 9.15 -8.78
C GLY A 120 -7.24 10.25 -8.33
N LEU A 121 -5.96 9.92 -8.10
CA LEU A 121 -4.94 10.92 -7.73
C LEU A 121 -4.76 12.00 -8.81
N PHE A 122 -4.72 11.61 -10.09
CA PHE A 122 -4.63 12.56 -11.20
C PHE A 122 -5.90 13.41 -11.35
N THR A 123 -7.08 12.80 -11.18
CA THR A 123 -8.35 13.53 -11.20
C THR A 123 -8.41 14.59 -10.10
N ASP A 124 -8.13 14.19 -8.87
CA ASP A 124 -8.12 15.08 -7.72
C ASP A 124 -7.04 16.17 -7.86
N LEU A 125 -5.86 15.82 -8.37
CA LEU A 125 -4.78 16.77 -8.63
C LEU A 125 -5.23 17.85 -9.65
N GLY A 126 -5.88 17.44 -10.74
CA GLY A 126 -6.44 18.37 -11.72
C GLY A 126 -7.47 19.33 -11.13
N ILE A 127 -8.37 18.80 -10.29
CA ILE A 127 -9.37 19.61 -9.58
C ILE A 127 -8.68 20.60 -8.63
N GLU A 128 -7.75 20.14 -7.80
CA GLU A 128 -7.07 20.98 -6.80
C GLU A 128 -6.18 22.05 -7.44
N ILE A 129 -5.50 21.75 -8.54
CA ILE A 129 -4.74 22.76 -9.30
C ILE A 129 -5.68 23.82 -9.86
N SER A 130 -6.82 23.41 -10.43
CA SER A 130 -7.84 24.36 -10.91
C SER A 130 -8.33 25.26 -9.79
N GLN A 131 -8.62 24.71 -8.62
CA GLN A 131 -9.10 25.46 -7.45
C GLN A 131 -8.10 26.53 -6.96
N LEU A 132 -6.79 26.35 -7.15
CA LEU A 132 -5.78 27.34 -6.79
C LEU A 132 -5.98 28.69 -7.51
N PHE A 133 -6.57 28.70 -8.71
CA PHE A 133 -6.85 29.91 -9.46
C PHE A 133 -8.07 30.68 -8.93
N PHE A 134 -9.03 29.96 -8.33
CA PHE A 134 -10.31 30.54 -7.90
C PHE A 134 -10.34 30.85 -6.39
N TYR A 135 -9.69 30.06 -5.55
CA TYR A 135 -9.70 30.27 -4.10
C TYR A 135 -8.79 31.44 -3.72
N ARG A 136 -9.36 32.43 -3.00
CA ARG A 136 -8.66 33.65 -2.62
C ARG A 136 -8.14 33.63 -1.17
N LYS A 137 -8.77 32.83 -0.27
CA LYS A 137 -8.40 32.80 1.15
C LYS A 137 -7.04 32.11 1.36
N PRO A 138 -6.12 32.73 2.13
CA PRO A 138 -4.79 32.16 2.37
C PRO A 138 -4.81 30.78 3.00
N THR A 139 -5.76 30.53 3.92
CA THR A 139 -5.93 29.24 4.60
C THR A 139 -6.33 28.11 3.63
N GLU A 140 -7.25 28.39 2.71
CA GLU A 140 -7.68 27.43 1.70
C GLU A 140 -6.54 27.13 0.70
N LYS A 141 -5.80 28.16 0.26
CA LYS A 141 -4.62 27.98 -0.60
C LYS A 141 -3.52 27.16 0.06
N SER A 142 -3.28 27.36 1.35
CA SER A 142 -2.28 26.60 2.09
C SER A 142 -2.68 25.11 2.17
N ARG A 143 -3.95 24.83 2.45
CA ARG A 143 -4.49 23.46 2.48
C ARG A 143 -4.35 22.77 1.11
N LEU A 144 -4.76 23.48 0.03
CA LEU A 144 -4.66 22.96 -1.34
C LEU A 144 -3.21 22.67 -1.73
N ARG A 145 -2.27 23.59 -1.47
CA ARG A 145 -0.84 23.38 -1.76
C ARG A 145 -0.28 22.14 -1.05
N ARG A 146 -0.66 21.93 0.20
CA ARG A 146 -0.24 20.74 0.97
C ARG A 146 -0.80 19.46 0.37
N SER A 147 -2.08 19.46 -0.05
CA SER A 147 -2.72 18.32 -0.70
C SER A 147 -2.07 18.01 -2.04
N ILE A 148 -1.89 19.03 -2.90
CA ILE A 148 -1.21 18.91 -4.19
C ILE A 148 0.20 18.35 -4.02
N PHE A 149 0.98 18.89 -3.08
CA PHE A 149 2.33 18.40 -2.81
C PHE A 149 2.34 16.92 -2.40
N LEU A 150 1.40 16.51 -1.53
CA LEU A 150 1.26 15.12 -1.12
C LEU A 150 0.96 14.21 -2.31
N ARG A 151 -0.03 14.59 -3.17
CA ARG A 151 -0.40 13.81 -4.36
C ARG A 151 0.75 13.70 -5.35
N LEU A 152 1.42 14.82 -5.64
CA LEU A 152 2.61 14.83 -6.50
C LEU A 152 3.71 13.94 -5.96
N SER A 153 3.95 13.95 -4.65
CA SER A 153 4.94 13.07 -4.00
C SER A 153 4.58 11.60 -4.18
N ILE A 154 3.30 11.22 -3.99
CA ILE A 154 2.84 9.84 -4.18
C ILE A 154 3.04 9.41 -5.65
N ILE A 155 2.62 10.24 -6.60
CA ILE A 155 2.78 9.96 -8.03
C ILE A 155 4.25 9.82 -8.39
N PHE A 156 5.11 10.72 -7.90
CA PHE A 156 6.55 10.68 -8.16
C PHE A 156 7.20 9.40 -7.62
N PHE A 157 6.94 9.04 -6.36
CA PHE A 157 7.51 7.83 -5.78
C PHE A 157 6.94 6.55 -6.39
N PHE A 158 5.68 6.55 -6.79
CA PHE A 158 5.09 5.42 -7.53
C PHE A 158 5.79 5.24 -8.89
N PHE A 159 5.97 6.32 -9.64
CA PHE A 159 6.67 6.30 -10.91
C PHE A 159 8.13 5.86 -10.75
N LEU A 160 8.84 6.47 -9.81
CA LEU A 160 10.24 6.12 -9.50
C LEU A 160 10.37 4.64 -9.13
N GLY A 161 9.51 4.15 -8.23
CA GLY A 161 9.50 2.74 -7.83
C GLY A 161 9.16 1.80 -8.99
N SER A 162 8.27 2.20 -9.89
CA SER A 162 7.91 1.42 -11.08
C SER A 162 9.07 1.31 -12.06
N VAL A 163 9.76 2.43 -12.33
CA VAL A 163 10.92 2.47 -13.23
C VAL A 163 12.09 1.69 -12.64
N LEU A 164 12.46 1.95 -11.39
CA LEU A 164 13.54 1.21 -10.72
C LEU A 164 13.20 -0.27 -10.60
N GLY A 165 11.97 -0.60 -10.22
CA GLY A 165 11.49 -1.96 -10.15
C GLY A 165 11.54 -2.69 -11.49
N GLY A 166 11.22 -2.01 -12.59
CA GLY A 166 11.35 -2.54 -13.94
C GLY A 166 12.81 -2.77 -14.33
N PHE A 167 13.66 -1.76 -14.12
CA PHE A 167 15.09 -1.82 -14.46
C PHE A 167 15.81 -2.96 -13.74
N PHE A 168 15.65 -3.05 -12.44
CA PHE A 168 16.30 -4.11 -11.65
C PHE A 168 15.65 -5.49 -11.83
N TYR A 169 14.40 -5.55 -12.31
CA TYR A 169 13.76 -6.85 -12.56
C TYR A 169 14.47 -7.66 -13.66
N GLU A 170 15.06 -7.01 -14.66
CA GLU A 170 15.78 -7.72 -15.73
C GLU A 170 16.94 -8.55 -15.17
N GLU A 171 17.63 -8.04 -14.18
CA GLU A 171 18.79 -8.68 -13.56
C GLU A 171 18.40 -9.60 -12.39
N TYR A 172 17.57 -9.10 -11.47
CA TYR A 172 17.26 -9.81 -10.21
C TYR A 172 15.98 -10.64 -10.26
N LYS A 173 15.16 -10.53 -11.33
CA LYS A 173 13.88 -11.23 -11.48
C LYS A 173 13.00 -11.01 -10.22
N LEU A 174 12.39 -12.07 -9.69
CA LEU A 174 11.55 -12.00 -8.49
C LEU A 174 12.31 -11.66 -7.20
N LYS A 175 13.64 -11.82 -7.16
CA LYS A 175 14.46 -11.44 -6.00
C LYS A 175 14.38 -9.95 -5.67
N ILE A 176 13.95 -9.10 -6.62
CA ILE A 176 13.72 -7.67 -6.37
C ILE A 176 12.66 -7.45 -5.27
N LEU A 177 11.74 -8.39 -5.07
CA LEU A 177 10.74 -8.32 -4.01
C LEU A 177 11.37 -8.35 -2.60
N LEU A 178 12.59 -8.89 -2.47
CA LEU A 178 13.35 -8.84 -1.21
C LEU A 178 13.71 -7.41 -0.82
N PHE A 179 13.97 -6.52 -1.79
CA PHE A 179 14.20 -5.10 -1.50
C PHE A 179 12.91 -4.42 -1.02
N ALA A 180 11.75 -4.79 -1.60
CA ALA A 180 10.47 -4.31 -1.12
C ALA A 180 10.18 -4.80 0.31
N ALA A 181 10.40 -6.09 0.57
CA ALA A 181 10.26 -6.68 1.91
C ALA A 181 11.19 -6.01 2.93
N LEU A 182 12.45 -5.73 2.54
CA LEU A 182 13.41 -5.02 3.39
C LEU A 182 12.94 -3.59 3.70
N SER A 183 12.46 -2.85 2.69
CA SER A 183 11.98 -1.48 2.89
C SER A 183 10.76 -1.41 3.82
N LEU A 184 9.82 -2.35 3.70
CA LEU A 184 8.67 -2.48 4.61
C LEU A 184 9.12 -2.85 6.03
N THR A 185 10.10 -3.75 6.16
CA THR A 185 10.66 -4.13 7.47
C THR A 185 11.33 -2.93 8.14
N ILE A 186 12.10 -2.13 7.40
CA ILE A 186 12.71 -0.90 7.91
C ILE A 186 11.61 0.09 8.35
N ALA A 187 10.57 0.28 7.55
CA ALA A 187 9.45 1.16 7.91
C ALA A 187 8.76 0.69 9.20
N LEU A 188 8.52 -0.62 9.35
CA LEU A 188 7.93 -1.21 10.55
C LEU A 188 8.81 -0.98 11.80
N LEU A 189 10.12 -1.16 11.68
CA LEU A 189 11.07 -0.93 12.78
C LEU A 189 11.12 0.56 13.16
N PHE A 190 11.10 1.45 12.17
CA PHE A 190 11.13 2.89 12.40
C PHE A 190 9.89 3.38 13.13
N ASP A 191 8.70 2.91 12.78
CA ASP A 191 7.45 3.21 13.47
C ASP A 191 7.50 2.76 14.95
N ASN A 192 7.98 1.54 15.19
CA ASN A 192 8.14 1.04 16.56
C ASN A 192 9.14 1.86 17.38
N ILE A 193 10.24 2.31 16.80
CA ILE A 193 11.26 3.14 17.46
C ILE A 193 10.67 4.52 17.81
N ILE A 194 9.93 5.16 16.91
CA ILE A 194 9.29 6.45 17.16
C ILE A 194 8.26 6.33 18.28
N ILE A 195 7.43 5.28 18.26
CA ILE A 195 6.45 5.03 19.31
C ILE A 195 7.15 4.86 20.66
N TYR A 196 8.21 4.07 20.73
CA TYR A 196 8.98 3.85 21.94
C TYR A 196 9.62 5.14 22.46
N TYR A 197 10.21 5.95 21.59
CA TYR A 197 10.79 7.25 21.94
C TYR A 197 9.75 8.20 22.56
N HIS A 198 8.56 8.33 21.96
CA HIS A 198 7.50 9.17 22.50
C HIS A 198 6.97 8.68 23.84
N LEU A 199 6.91 7.38 24.05
CA LEU A 199 6.50 6.80 25.34
C LEU A 199 7.51 7.07 26.44
N THR A 200 8.80 6.90 26.15
CA THR A 200 9.88 7.16 27.10
C THR A 200 9.93 8.64 27.46
N LYS A 201 9.78 9.53 26.48
CA LYS A 201 9.72 10.98 26.73
C LYS A 201 8.53 11.41 27.58
N ARG A 202 7.36 10.78 27.41
CA ARG A 202 6.19 11.03 28.27
C ARG A 202 6.40 10.55 29.70
N LYS A 203 6.98 9.36 29.90
CA LYS A 203 7.30 8.84 31.24
C LYS A 203 8.27 9.74 31.98
N ILE A 204 9.33 10.21 31.31
CA ILE A 204 10.30 11.13 31.90
C ILE A 204 9.61 12.44 32.31
N LYS A 205 8.73 12.99 31.45
CA LYS A 205 8.03 14.23 31.78
C LYS A 205 7.03 14.09 32.96
N SER A 206 6.38 12.93 33.10
CA SER A 206 5.48 12.68 34.23
C SER A 206 6.23 12.53 35.57
N SER A 207 7.41 11.86 35.56
CA SER A 207 8.23 11.74 36.78
C SER A 207 8.78 13.09 37.27
N PHE A 208 9.15 14.00 36.36
CA PHE A 208 9.54 15.36 36.78
C PHE A 208 8.39 16.18 37.40
N HIS A 209 7.16 16.04 36.91
CA HIS A 209 6.01 16.72 37.51
C HIS A 209 5.59 16.14 38.88
N GLU A 210 5.83 14.86 39.12
CA GLU A 210 5.60 14.23 40.44
C GLU A 210 6.66 14.67 41.49
N GLU A 211 7.91 14.92 41.08
CA GLU A 211 8.96 15.45 41.95
C GLU A 211 8.79 16.93 42.29
N GLU A 212 8.18 17.74 41.39
CA GLU A 212 7.89 19.16 41.66
C GLU A 212 6.64 19.36 42.55
N SER A 213 5.79 18.34 42.73
CA SER A 213 4.56 18.41 43.52
C SER A 213 4.69 17.88 44.95
N ASN A 214 5.82 17.31 45.34
CA ASN A 214 6.18 16.87 46.69
C ASN A 214 7.22 17.79 47.33
#